data_3d9d93229f2f7e6d0c6e3e40c4fc1e0d
#
_entry.id   3d9d93229f2f7e6d0c6e3e40c4fc1e0d
#
_cell.length_a   1.000
_cell.length_b   1.000
_cell.length_c   1.000
_cell.angle_alpha   90.00
_cell.angle_beta   90.00
_cell.angle_gamma   90.00
#
_symmetry.space_group_name_H-M   'P 1'
#
loop_
_entity.id
_entity.type
_entity.pdbx_description
1 polymer ?
#
loop_
_entity_poly.entity_id
_entity_poly.type
_entity_poly.pdbx_seq_one_letter_code
_entity_poly.pdbx_strand_id
1 'polypeptide(L)'
;SLRLAIDKARSVNMPKENIDRAIDKGLGKGGIELVELTIEAFAPDSIMVILELVTDSRNRAVAEIRTLIEKYGGRMGEQGSVTYLFDHAGIIHTEEKIDDEIELELIDLGMTDMVSHDGQTTVYTEPEKMHAVIKKLHEKGIQAEGSIGYRPKTTVELADSTKVENFLENIS
;
A
#
# COMPACT_ATOMS: atom_id res chain seq x y z
N SER A 1 7.01 -18.73 -5.62
CA SER A 1 6.07 -19.44 -4.75
C SER A 1 6.81 -20.01 -3.54
N LEU A 2 6.11 -20.27 -2.44
CA LEU A 2 6.67 -20.87 -1.21
C LEU A 2 7.45 -22.14 -1.49
N ARG A 3 6.95 -22.99 -2.42
CA ARG A 3 7.59 -24.24 -2.83
C ARG A 3 8.99 -23.99 -3.41
N LEU A 4 9.15 -23.00 -4.28
CA LEU A 4 10.43 -22.61 -4.86
C LEU A 4 11.42 -22.10 -3.79
N ALA A 5 10.94 -21.34 -2.80
CA ALA A 5 11.78 -20.88 -1.70
C ALA A 5 12.25 -22.04 -0.81
N ILE A 6 11.40 -23.03 -0.54
CA ILE A 6 11.75 -24.25 0.19
C ILE A 6 12.79 -25.07 -0.57
N ASP A 7 12.61 -25.26 -1.88
CA ASP A 7 13.53 -26.03 -2.72
C ASP A 7 14.91 -25.34 -2.81
N LYS A 8 14.93 -23.99 -2.91
CA LYS A 8 16.17 -23.20 -2.85
C LYS A 8 16.87 -23.30 -1.48
N ALA A 9 16.11 -23.27 -0.37
CA ALA A 9 16.68 -23.43 0.96
C ALA A 9 17.28 -24.83 1.16
N ARG A 10 16.65 -25.87 0.61
CA ARG A 10 17.18 -27.24 0.62
C ARG A 10 18.44 -27.38 -0.24
N SER A 11 18.51 -26.74 -1.40
CA SER A 11 19.66 -26.82 -2.30
C SER A 11 20.94 -26.20 -1.71
N VAL A 12 20.82 -25.30 -0.73
CA VAL A 12 21.95 -24.72 0.01
C VAL A 12 22.19 -25.40 1.38
N ASN A 13 21.69 -26.62 1.55
CA ASN A 13 21.84 -27.42 2.77
C ASN A 13 21.32 -26.73 4.06
N MET A 14 20.29 -25.90 3.96
CA MET A 14 19.66 -25.32 5.13
C MET A 14 19.02 -26.41 5.98
N PRO A 15 19.31 -26.51 7.30
CA PRO A 15 18.69 -27.50 8.18
C PRO A 15 17.16 -27.43 8.11
N LYS A 16 16.52 -28.61 8.08
CA LYS A 16 15.06 -28.72 7.98
C LYS A 16 14.34 -27.90 9.06
N GLU A 17 14.86 -27.91 10.28
CA GLU A 17 14.31 -27.14 11.42
C GLU A 17 14.31 -25.63 11.16
N ASN A 18 15.29 -25.10 10.43
CA ASN A 18 15.35 -23.69 10.07
C ASN A 18 14.33 -23.34 8.95
N ILE A 19 14.13 -24.28 8.02
CA ILE A 19 13.10 -24.16 6.98
C ILE A 19 11.70 -24.19 7.62
N ASP A 20 11.46 -25.18 8.49
CA ASP A 20 10.18 -25.33 9.18
C ASP A 20 9.88 -24.10 10.08
N ARG A 21 10.89 -23.59 10.81
CA ARG A 21 10.76 -22.38 11.62
C ARG A 21 10.48 -21.13 10.77
N ALA A 22 11.10 -21.02 9.60
CA ALA A 22 10.83 -19.91 8.67
C ALA A 22 9.41 -20.00 8.07
N ILE A 23 8.95 -21.22 7.76
CA ILE A 23 7.58 -21.46 7.29
C ILE A 23 6.58 -21.15 8.40
N ASP A 24 6.81 -21.66 9.61
CA ASP A 24 5.92 -21.40 10.75
C ASP A 24 5.85 -19.92 11.11
N LYS A 25 6.97 -19.20 11.02
CA LYS A 25 7.03 -17.74 11.18
C LYS A 25 6.25 -17.02 10.09
N GLY A 26 6.39 -17.47 8.84
CA GLY A 26 5.63 -16.92 7.70
C GLY A 26 4.13 -17.25 7.73
N LEU A 27 3.75 -18.35 8.37
CA LEU A 27 2.35 -18.78 8.57
C LEU A 27 1.75 -18.27 9.89
N GLY A 28 2.48 -17.44 10.66
CA GLY A 28 2.03 -16.96 11.97
C GLY A 28 1.99 -18.04 13.06
N LYS A 29 2.53 -19.24 12.79
CA LYS A 29 2.52 -20.37 13.76
C LYS A 29 3.63 -20.29 14.82
N GLY A 30 4.51 -19.31 14.71
CA GLY A 30 5.67 -19.13 15.60
C GLY A 30 5.42 -18.24 16.82
N GLY A 31 4.18 -17.96 17.19
CA GLY A 31 3.86 -17.18 18.40
C GLY A 31 3.98 -15.66 18.24
N ILE A 32 4.30 -15.14 17.03
CA ILE A 32 4.23 -13.72 16.72
C ILE A 32 2.95 -13.51 15.90
N GLU A 33 1.91 -13.05 16.57
CA GLU A 33 0.68 -12.61 15.90
C GLU A 33 0.95 -11.25 15.26
N LEU A 34 0.92 -11.21 13.92
CA LEU A 34 1.01 -9.95 13.18
C LEU A 34 -0.38 -9.31 13.12
N VAL A 35 -0.46 -8.06 13.49
CA VAL A 35 -1.69 -7.26 13.45
C VAL A 35 -1.54 -6.13 12.45
N GLU A 36 -2.57 -5.92 11.65
CA GLU A 36 -2.68 -4.73 10.79
C GLU A 36 -3.12 -3.55 11.65
N LEU A 37 -2.54 -2.40 11.37
CA LEU A 37 -2.79 -1.17 12.09
C LEU A 37 -2.91 -0.01 11.10
N THR A 38 -4.02 0.71 11.18
CA THR A 38 -4.23 1.96 10.45
C THR A 38 -4.08 3.12 11.42
N ILE A 39 -3.21 4.06 11.10
CA ILE A 39 -2.97 5.28 11.86
C ILE A 39 -3.38 6.48 11.01
N GLU A 40 -4.19 7.34 11.57
CA GLU A 40 -4.59 8.60 10.98
C GLU A 40 -3.70 9.72 11.52
N ALA A 41 -3.21 10.58 10.63
CA ALA A 41 -2.30 11.64 11.00
C ALA A 41 -2.48 12.89 10.12
N PHE A 42 -1.93 13.98 10.60
CA PHE A 42 -1.80 15.23 9.86
C PHE A 42 -0.32 15.53 9.70
N ALA A 43 0.15 15.57 8.47
CA ALA A 43 1.47 16.06 8.09
C ALA A 43 1.54 17.59 8.23
N PRO A 44 2.71 18.22 8.05
CA PRO A 44 2.81 19.66 7.92
C PRO A 44 1.80 20.24 6.93
N ASP A 45 1.44 21.50 7.11
CA ASP A 45 0.43 22.22 6.31
C ASP A 45 -0.96 21.58 6.31
N SER A 46 -1.24 20.78 7.37
CA SER A 46 -2.52 20.08 7.60
C SER A 46 -2.87 19.05 6.51
N ILE A 47 -1.88 18.53 5.79
CA ILE A 47 -2.09 17.43 4.85
C ILE A 47 -2.47 16.18 5.63
N MET A 48 -3.57 15.58 5.23
CA MET A 48 -4.12 14.39 5.89
C MET A 48 -3.47 13.14 5.30
N VAL A 49 -3.05 12.24 6.17
CA VAL A 49 -2.39 10.99 5.79
C VAL A 49 -2.99 9.81 6.55
N ILE A 50 -3.05 8.68 5.86
CA ILE A 50 -3.37 7.38 6.44
C ILE A 50 -2.12 6.51 6.30
N LEU A 51 -1.70 5.91 7.41
CA LEU A 51 -0.58 4.98 7.47
C LEU A 51 -1.11 3.59 7.74
N GLU A 52 -0.82 2.65 6.85
CA GLU A 52 -1.13 1.25 7.02
C GLU A 52 0.16 0.49 7.32
N LEU A 53 0.18 -0.25 8.39
CA LEU A 53 1.35 -1.02 8.80
C LEU A 53 0.96 -2.37 9.39
N VAL A 54 1.89 -3.31 9.31
CA VAL A 54 1.77 -4.62 9.94
C VAL A 54 2.81 -4.72 11.04
N THR A 55 2.40 -5.08 12.24
CA THR A 55 3.28 -5.12 13.41
C THR A 55 2.99 -6.33 14.29
N ASP A 56 3.98 -6.76 15.03
CA ASP A 56 3.86 -7.75 16.10
C ASP A 56 3.49 -7.11 17.46
N SER A 57 3.51 -5.77 17.54
CA SER A 57 3.21 -5.04 18.78
C SER A 57 2.57 -3.69 18.50
N ARG A 58 1.24 -3.65 18.58
CA ARG A 58 0.45 -2.44 18.36
C ARG A 58 0.93 -1.26 19.20
N ASN A 59 1.16 -1.49 20.49
CA ASN A 59 1.53 -0.40 21.42
C ASN A 59 2.91 0.18 21.09
N ARG A 60 3.88 -0.69 20.74
CA ARG A 60 5.22 -0.25 20.33
C ARG A 60 5.14 0.54 19.03
N ALA A 61 4.49 0.01 18.00
CA ALA A 61 4.35 0.66 16.71
C ALA A 61 3.66 2.03 16.83
N VAL A 62 2.57 2.14 17.58
CA VAL A 62 1.88 3.43 17.79
C VAL A 62 2.80 4.44 18.47
N ALA A 63 3.60 4.03 19.47
CA ALA A 63 4.52 4.93 20.17
C ALA A 63 5.67 5.41 19.25
N GLU A 64 6.23 4.50 18.47
CA GLU A 64 7.32 4.80 17.51
C GLU A 64 6.82 5.73 16.41
N ILE A 65 5.70 5.41 15.77
CA ILE A 65 5.11 6.23 14.72
C ILE A 65 4.70 7.60 15.25
N ARG A 66 4.13 7.70 16.45
CA ARG A 66 3.82 9.00 17.07
C ARG A 66 5.08 9.86 17.18
N THR A 67 6.17 9.28 17.69
CA THR A 67 7.44 9.99 17.84
C THR A 67 7.99 10.48 16.50
N LEU A 68 7.88 9.66 15.45
CA LEU A 68 8.29 10.03 14.09
C LEU A 68 7.42 11.15 13.53
N ILE A 69 6.10 11.02 13.59
CA ILE A 69 5.15 12.03 13.12
C ILE A 69 5.45 13.39 13.77
N GLU A 70 5.59 13.42 15.10
CA GLU A 70 5.85 14.66 15.86
C GLU A 70 7.23 15.24 15.53
N LYS A 71 8.25 14.40 15.39
CA LYS A 71 9.61 14.81 15.02
C LYS A 71 9.66 15.55 13.68
N TYR A 72 8.85 15.13 12.71
CA TYR A 72 8.83 15.72 11.37
C TYR A 72 7.70 16.76 11.19
N GLY A 73 7.15 17.28 12.29
CA GLY A 73 6.23 18.41 12.28
C GLY A 73 4.77 18.07 12.01
N GLY A 74 4.43 16.79 12.04
CA GLY A 74 3.05 16.33 11.97
C GLY A 74 2.43 16.11 13.35
N ARG A 75 1.21 15.59 13.38
CA ARG A 75 0.51 15.18 14.60
C ARG A 75 -0.36 13.96 14.33
N MET A 76 -0.50 13.07 15.29
CA MET A 76 -1.47 11.99 15.20
C MET A 76 -2.90 12.52 15.24
N GLY A 77 -3.77 11.93 14.45
CA GLY A 77 -5.21 12.12 14.48
C GLY A 77 -5.89 11.11 15.42
N GLU A 78 -7.13 11.41 15.76
CA GLU A 78 -8.03 10.44 16.39
C GLU A 78 -8.62 9.51 15.32
N GLN A 79 -9.11 8.35 15.72
CA GLN A 79 -9.75 7.41 14.80
C GLN A 79 -10.98 8.06 14.14
N GLY A 80 -11.05 8.01 12.80
CA GLY A 80 -12.10 8.62 12.00
C GLY A 80 -11.90 10.11 11.70
N SER A 81 -10.79 10.72 12.16
CA SER A 81 -10.53 12.16 11.93
C SER A 81 -10.08 12.49 10.50
N VAL A 82 -9.59 11.48 9.78
CA VAL A 82 -9.03 11.61 8.42
C VAL A 82 -9.69 10.65 7.45
N THR A 83 -9.99 9.43 7.86
CA THR A 83 -10.47 8.34 6.98
C THR A 83 -11.71 8.71 6.17
N TYR A 84 -12.60 9.57 6.67
CA TYR A 84 -13.81 10.01 5.95
C TYR A 84 -13.51 10.78 4.66
N LEU A 85 -12.29 11.30 4.50
CA LEU A 85 -11.84 12.01 3.30
C LEU A 85 -11.21 11.09 2.25
N PHE A 86 -11.18 9.81 2.53
CA PHE A 86 -10.65 8.80 1.63
C PHE A 86 -11.71 7.76 1.28
N ASP A 87 -11.57 7.18 0.11
CA ASP A 87 -12.32 6.00 -0.31
C ASP A 87 -11.38 4.79 -0.26
N HIS A 88 -11.89 3.67 0.24
CA HIS A 88 -11.19 2.40 0.18
C HIS A 88 -11.28 1.86 -1.24
N ALA A 89 -10.14 1.64 -1.88
CA ALA A 89 -10.07 1.35 -3.31
C ALA A 89 -8.98 0.31 -3.62
N GLY A 90 -9.13 -0.38 -4.74
CA GLY A 90 -8.00 -1.03 -5.40
C GLY A 90 -7.18 0.01 -6.13
N ILE A 91 -5.88 0.05 -5.87
CA ILE A 91 -4.92 0.97 -6.46
C ILE A 91 -3.93 0.16 -7.27
N ILE A 92 -3.88 0.39 -8.59
CA ILE A 92 -3.07 -0.37 -9.52
C ILE A 92 -2.10 0.57 -10.20
N HIS A 93 -0.83 0.21 -10.22
CA HIS A 93 0.23 0.99 -10.85
C HIS A 93 0.78 0.27 -12.07
N THR A 94 1.04 1.03 -13.12
CA THR A 94 1.76 0.58 -14.32
C THR A 94 2.62 1.72 -14.87
N GLU A 95 3.76 1.38 -15.46
CA GLU A 95 4.62 2.31 -16.21
C GLU A 95 4.25 2.35 -17.70
N GLU A 96 3.26 1.57 -18.09
CA GLU A 96 2.82 1.49 -19.48
C GLU A 96 1.61 2.40 -19.71
N LYS A 97 1.54 2.92 -20.95
CA LYS A 97 0.41 3.74 -21.36
C LYS A 97 -0.81 2.86 -21.63
N ILE A 98 -1.93 3.24 -21.05
CA ILE A 98 -3.24 2.66 -21.32
C ILE A 98 -3.89 3.51 -22.42
N ASP A 99 -4.30 2.88 -23.50
CA ASP A 99 -5.02 3.52 -24.58
C ASP A 99 -6.54 3.56 -24.31
N ASP A 100 -7.26 4.35 -25.09
CA ASP A 100 -8.69 4.59 -24.93
C ASP A 100 -9.53 3.28 -25.06
N GLU A 101 -9.07 2.32 -25.89
CA GLU A 101 -9.76 1.03 -26.08
C GLU A 101 -9.66 0.17 -24.81
N ILE A 102 -8.46 0.08 -24.26
CA ILE A 102 -8.23 -0.64 -23.02
C ILE A 102 -8.95 0.07 -21.86
N GLU A 103 -8.91 1.39 -21.80
CA GLU A 103 -9.60 2.19 -20.77
C GLU A 103 -11.09 1.84 -20.73
N LEU A 104 -11.78 1.79 -21.88
CA LEU A 104 -13.20 1.40 -21.95
C LEU A 104 -13.43 0.00 -21.40
N GLU A 105 -12.55 -0.97 -21.72
CA GLU A 105 -12.67 -2.33 -21.19
C GLU A 105 -12.45 -2.37 -19.65
N LEU A 106 -11.57 -1.51 -19.11
CA LEU A 106 -11.34 -1.42 -17.67
C LEU A 106 -12.52 -0.78 -16.93
N ILE A 107 -13.19 0.21 -17.54
CA ILE A 107 -14.42 0.82 -17.00
C ILE A 107 -15.51 -0.26 -16.83
N ASP A 108 -15.71 -1.09 -17.85
CA ASP A 108 -16.68 -2.19 -17.80
C ASP A 108 -16.33 -3.23 -16.71
N LEU A 109 -15.06 -3.35 -16.35
CA LEU A 109 -14.58 -4.24 -15.29
C LEU A 109 -14.60 -3.64 -13.89
N GLY A 110 -14.97 -2.35 -13.75
CA GLY A 110 -15.09 -1.68 -12.46
C GLY A 110 -13.94 -0.72 -12.13
N MET A 111 -13.22 -0.23 -13.15
CA MET A 111 -12.37 0.94 -12.99
C MET A 111 -13.24 2.15 -12.63
N THR A 112 -12.84 2.89 -11.61
CA THR A 112 -13.57 4.09 -11.13
C THR A 112 -12.88 5.37 -11.55
N ASP A 113 -11.56 5.32 -11.77
CA ASP A 113 -10.76 6.47 -12.22
C ASP A 113 -9.37 6.03 -12.69
N MET A 114 -8.71 6.90 -13.45
CA MET A 114 -7.34 6.70 -13.91
C MET A 114 -6.60 8.04 -13.94
N VAL A 115 -5.37 8.06 -13.45
CA VAL A 115 -4.49 9.24 -13.45
C VAL A 115 -3.14 8.85 -14.04
N SER A 116 -2.70 9.60 -15.03
CA SER A 116 -1.35 9.43 -15.61
C SER A 116 -0.50 10.68 -15.31
N HIS A 117 0.67 10.46 -14.74
CA HIS A 117 1.64 11.49 -14.41
C HIS A 117 3.06 10.96 -14.58
N ASP A 118 3.93 11.73 -15.27
CA ASP A 118 5.35 11.43 -15.49
C ASP A 118 5.63 10.00 -16.03
N GLY A 119 4.75 9.51 -16.92
CA GLY A 119 4.89 8.19 -17.53
C GLY A 119 4.41 7.02 -16.66
N GLN A 120 3.92 7.30 -15.47
CA GLN A 120 3.25 6.31 -14.62
C GLN A 120 1.74 6.49 -14.71
N THR A 121 1.02 5.38 -14.74
CA THR A 121 -0.45 5.36 -14.72
C THR A 121 -0.93 4.65 -13.45
N THR A 122 -1.79 5.32 -12.71
CA THR A 122 -2.49 4.76 -11.55
C THR A 122 -3.95 4.56 -11.91
N VAL A 123 -4.43 3.32 -11.81
CA VAL A 123 -5.81 2.94 -12.03
C VAL A 123 -6.48 2.66 -10.69
N TYR A 124 -7.65 3.25 -10.46
CA TYR A 124 -8.45 3.05 -9.27
C TYR A 124 -9.66 2.17 -9.59
N THR A 125 -9.98 1.26 -8.69
CA THR A 125 -11.11 0.34 -8.84
C THR A 125 -11.89 0.20 -7.54
N GLU A 126 -13.08 -0.40 -7.61
CA GLU A 126 -13.65 -1.01 -6.42
C GLU A 126 -12.70 -2.10 -5.91
N PRO A 127 -12.51 -2.27 -4.56
CA PRO A 127 -11.55 -3.22 -4.00
C PRO A 127 -11.70 -4.64 -4.57
N GLU A 128 -12.94 -5.12 -4.70
CA GLU A 128 -13.26 -6.46 -5.18
C GLU A 128 -12.96 -6.66 -6.67
N LYS A 129 -12.84 -5.57 -7.44
CA LYS A 129 -12.61 -5.59 -8.89
C LYS A 129 -11.13 -5.52 -9.26
N MET A 130 -10.25 -5.14 -8.34
CA MET A 130 -8.82 -4.92 -8.59
C MET A 130 -8.17 -6.10 -9.32
N HIS A 131 -8.37 -7.32 -8.85
CA HIS A 131 -7.76 -8.50 -9.48
C HIS A 131 -8.25 -8.74 -10.91
N ALA A 132 -9.52 -8.44 -11.21
CA ALA A 132 -10.06 -8.59 -12.56
C ALA A 132 -9.42 -7.57 -13.52
N VAL A 133 -9.23 -6.33 -13.06
CA VAL A 133 -8.59 -5.27 -13.82
C VAL A 133 -7.10 -5.59 -14.05
N ILE A 134 -6.35 -6.02 -13.03
CA ILE A 134 -4.94 -6.42 -13.18
C ILE A 134 -4.81 -7.58 -14.20
N LYS A 135 -5.67 -8.58 -14.09
CA LYS A 135 -5.66 -9.72 -15.02
C LYS A 135 -5.89 -9.24 -16.45
N LYS A 136 -6.82 -8.31 -16.67
CA LYS A 136 -7.10 -7.74 -18.00
C LYS A 136 -5.90 -6.99 -18.56
N LEU A 137 -5.23 -6.17 -17.74
CA LEU A 137 -4.01 -5.47 -18.14
C LEU A 137 -2.93 -6.45 -18.58
N HIS A 138 -2.70 -7.52 -17.80
CA HIS A 138 -1.75 -8.57 -18.17
C HIS A 138 -2.13 -9.29 -19.47
N GLU A 139 -3.42 -9.56 -19.74
CA GLU A 139 -3.90 -10.12 -21.00
C GLU A 139 -3.62 -9.21 -22.21
N LYS A 140 -3.57 -7.89 -21.99
CA LYS A 140 -3.18 -6.89 -23.00
C LYS A 140 -1.66 -6.67 -23.09
N GLY A 141 -0.86 -7.39 -22.30
CA GLY A 141 0.60 -7.29 -22.27
C GLY A 141 1.14 -6.18 -21.39
N ILE A 142 0.27 -5.49 -20.63
CA ILE A 142 0.62 -4.40 -19.72
C ILE A 142 0.98 -4.98 -18.35
N GLN A 143 2.20 -4.71 -17.88
CA GLN A 143 2.63 -5.10 -16.54
C GLN A 143 2.01 -4.15 -15.51
N ALA A 144 1.32 -4.71 -14.52
CA ALA A 144 0.64 -3.93 -13.51
C ALA A 144 0.68 -4.64 -12.15
N GLU A 145 0.88 -3.87 -11.11
CA GLU A 145 0.83 -4.33 -9.72
C GLU A 145 -0.19 -3.48 -8.95
N GLY A 146 -0.83 -4.06 -7.95
CA GLY A 146 -1.84 -3.34 -7.19
C GLY A 146 -2.01 -3.84 -5.78
N SER A 147 -2.52 -2.95 -4.95
CA SER A 147 -2.90 -3.20 -3.57
C SER A 147 -4.24 -2.53 -3.25
N ILE A 148 -4.88 -3.02 -2.21
CA ILE A 148 -6.04 -2.34 -1.64
C ILE A 148 -5.52 -1.28 -0.67
N GLY A 149 -6.05 -0.07 -0.75
CA GLY A 149 -5.60 1.05 0.07
C GLY A 149 -6.61 2.19 0.11
N TYR A 150 -6.14 3.38 0.42
CA TYR A 150 -6.96 4.57 0.57
C TYR A 150 -6.69 5.60 -0.53
N ARG A 151 -7.73 5.96 -1.26
CA ARG A 151 -7.69 7.02 -2.28
C ARG A 151 -8.25 8.32 -1.69
N PRO A 152 -7.54 9.46 -1.77
CA PRO A 152 -8.09 10.74 -1.34
C PRO A 152 -9.27 11.16 -2.26
N LYS A 153 -10.34 11.66 -1.66
CA LYS A 153 -11.51 12.21 -2.39
C LYS A 153 -11.21 13.56 -3.02
N THR A 154 -10.26 14.28 -2.45
CA THR A 154 -9.84 15.60 -2.91
C THR A 154 -8.34 15.74 -2.80
N THR A 155 -7.75 16.49 -3.71
CA THR A 155 -6.34 16.88 -3.70
C THR A 155 -6.21 18.38 -3.46
N VAL A 156 -5.07 18.80 -2.92
CA VAL A 156 -4.73 20.21 -2.71
C VAL A 156 -3.38 20.49 -3.38
N GLU A 157 -3.24 21.67 -3.94
CA GLU A 157 -1.95 22.16 -4.40
C GLU A 157 -1.24 22.86 -3.26
N LEU A 158 0.03 22.51 -3.04
CA LEU A 158 0.91 23.16 -2.08
C LEU A 158 1.80 24.16 -2.80
N ALA A 159 1.88 25.37 -2.27
CA ALA A 159 2.82 26.39 -2.78
C ALA A 159 4.28 26.00 -2.52
N ASP A 160 4.54 25.25 -1.43
CA ASP A 160 5.83 24.68 -1.06
C ASP A 160 5.59 23.29 -0.45
N SER A 161 6.01 22.25 -1.16
CA SER A 161 5.85 20.84 -0.75
C SER A 161 6.98 20.32 0.13
N THR A 162 8.09 21.06 0.26
CA THR A 162 9.36 20.60 0.87
C THR A 162 9.16 19.98 2.25
N LYS A 163 8.31 20.57 3.10
CA LYS A 163 8.08 20.04 4.46
C LYS A 163 7.27 18.74 4.43
N VAL A 164 6.30 18.65 3.53
CA VAL A 164 5.44 17.46 3.37
C VAL A 164 6.24 16.32 2.75
N GLU A 165 7.05 16.61 1.74
CA GLU A 165 7.96 15.63 1.13
C GLU A 165 8.93 15.06 2.16
N ASN A 166 9.62 15.91 2.93
CA ASN A 166 10.52 15.48 4.00
C ASN A 166 9.78 14.64 5.08
N PHE A 167 8.55 15.00 5.40
CA PHE A 167 7.71 14.21 6.31
C PHE A 167 7.44 12.82 5.73
N LEU A 168 6.95 12.71 4.48
CA LEU A 168 6.61 11.45 3.83
C LEU A 168 7.82 10.54 3.66
N GLU A 169 8.98 11.07 3.24
CA GLU A 169 10.23 10.31 3.09
C GLU A 169 10.72 9.67 4.40
N ASN A 170 10.40 10.25 5.55
CA ASN A 170 10.89 9.79 6.85
C ASN A 170 9.89 8.92 7.63
N ILE A 171 8.65 8.81 7.16
CA ILE A 171 7.63 7.95 7.77
C ILE A 171 7.23 6.76 6.90
N SER A 172 7.77 6.67 5.67
CA SER A 172 7.54 5.58 4.71
C SER A 172 8.30 4.31 5.02
#